data_ffe0fdd989143a8c737d556f1cfeb758
#
_entry.id   ffe0fdd989143a8c737d556f1cfeb758
#
_cell.length_a   1.000
_cell.length_b   1.000
_cell.length_c   1.000
_cell.angle_alpha   90.00
_cell.angle_beta   90.00
_cell.angle_gamma   90.00
#
_symmetry.space_group_name_H-M   'P 1'
#
loop_
_entity.id
_entity.type
_entity.pdbx_description
1 polymer ?
#
loop_
_entity_poly.entity_id
_entity_poly.type
_entity_poly.pdbx_seq_one_letter_code
_entity_poly.pdbx_strand_id
1 'polypeptide(L)'
;MNDLNTALGSLEGYAKLAVTGLGFMLVAMLVVFLLYRLVSSFVKPRGKIARMVRVAFGALYVMVILLAVMLAAEHLGYDMSGISGIAILVVIVGAVIAFFAIPFLPRLPFMIGDTVTIRGTMGIVDSITTYQTVLRTFDGRLVYIPNMVVLGSDIQNYSTVPVRRVDLTVQLHITDDIALGKQLCLSAMSADDRVLEDPAPAVFVTGMETGIVSLLGLCWVNNADWFATQDALIVSMAKALNDNDGVQPVVRELNVNTRLRPGD
;
A
#
# COMPACT_ATOMS: atom_id res chain seq x y z
N MET A 1 52.00 53.72 -11.01
CA MET A 1 50.61 54.05 -10.59
C MET A 1 49.54 53.48 -11.51
N ASN A 2 49.76 53.39 -12.83
CA ASN A 2 48.83 52.81 -13.78
C ASN A 2 48.59 51.28 -13.56
N ASP A 3 49.67 50.55 -13.27
CA ASP A 3 49.59 49.06 -13.08
C ASP A 3 48.77 48.68 -11.84
N LEU A 4 48.82 49.52 -10.80
CA LEU A 4 48.04 49.27 -9.57
C LEU A 4 46.54 49.50 -9.77
N ASN A 5 46.19 50.55 -10.55
CA ASN A 5 44.80 50.82 -10.88
C ASN A 5 44.18 49.77 -11.83
N THR A 6 44.99 49.23 -12.73
CA THR A 6 44.56 48.15 -13.63
C THR A 6 44.35 46.85 -12.85
N ALA A 7 45.26 46.52 -11.87
CA ALA A 7 45.12 45.36 -11.01
C ALA A 7 43.90 45.49 -10.06
N LEU A 8 43.65 46.67 -9.50
CA LEU A 8 42.46 46.91 -8.65
C LEU A 8 41.16 46.82 -9.46
N GLY A 9 41.11 47.33 -10.68
CA GLY A 9 39.97 47.20 -11.55
C GLY A 9 39.63 45.73 -11.94
N SER A 10 40.69 44.92 -12.14
CA SER A 10 40.52 43.47 -12.37
C SER A 10 40.01 42.75 -11.15
N LEU A 11 40.49 43.10 -9.95
CA LEU A 11 40.03 42.50 -8.67
C LEU A 11 38.56 42.87 -8.40
N GLU A 12 38.13 44.09 -8.66
CA GLU A 12 36.69 44.45 -8.55
C GLU A 12 35.81 43.69 -9.56
N GLY A 13 36.30 43.47 -10.78
CA GLY A 13 35.66 42.66 -11.80
C GLY A 13 35.45 41.19 -11.30
N TYR A 14 36.53 40.56 -10.80
CA TYR A 14 36.46 39.22 -10.26
C TYR A 14 35.54 39.12 -9.03
N ALA A 15 35.55 40.10 -8.13
CA ALA A 15 34.71 40.14 -6.95
C ALA A 15 33.21 40.24 -7.34
N LYS A 16 32.86 41.09 -8.28
CA LYS A 16 31.48 41.20 -8.82
C LYS A 16 31.02 39.88 -9.46
N LEU A 17 31.87 39.25 -10.21
CA LEU A 17 31.61 37.97 -10.85
C LEU A 17 31.39 36.85 -9.80
N ALA A 18 32.23 36.78 -8.81
CA ALA A 18 32.08 35.79 -7.73
C ALA A 18 30.76 35.99 -6.97
N VAL A 19 30.39 37.24 -6.64
CA VAL A 19 29.14 37.57 -5.96
C VAL A 19 27.92 37.23 -6.82
N THR A 20 27.96 37.56 -8.11
CA THR A 20 26.86 37.27 -9.02
C THR A 20 26.70 35.77 -9.27
N GLY A 21 27.80 35.03 -9.48
CA GLY A 21 27.78 33.57 -9.63
C GLY A 21 27.28 32.86 -8.37
N LEU A 22 27.71 33.32 -7.19
CA LEU A 22 27.22 32.81 -5.92
C LEU A 22 25.72 33.08 -5.72
N GLY A 23 25.25 34.24 -6.16
CA GLY A 23 23.81 34.60 -6.15
C GLY A 23 22.98 33.66 -7.03
N PHE A 24 23.40 33.40 -8.26
CA PHE A 24 22.71 32.41 -9.12
C PHE A 24 22.70 31.02 -8.55
N MET A 25 23.83 30.60 -7.97
CA MET A 25 23.93 29.25 -7.31
C MET A 25 23.00 29.14 -6.11
N LEU A 26 22.89 30.15 -5.26
CA LEU A 26 21.99 30.17 -4.10
C LEU A 26 20.52 30.15 -4.53
N VAL A 27 20.12 30.93 -5.57
CA VAL A 27 18.77 30.92 -6.10
C VAL A 27 18.44 29.54 -6.69
N ALA A 28 19.32 28.95 -7.47
CA ALA A 28 19.17 27.62 -8.03
C ALA A 28 19.01 26.55 -6.94
N MET A 29 19.83 26.61 -5.90
CA MET A 29 19.75 25.71 -4.75
C MET A 29 18.44 25.86 -3.99
N LEU A 30 17.95 27.09 -3.81
CA LEU A 30 16.66 27.37 -3.18
C LEU A 30 15.49 26.80 -4.00
N VAL A 31 15.50 26.96 -5.33
CA VAL A 31 14.46 26.40 -6.21
C VAL A 31 14.42 24.89 -6.13
N VAL A 32 15.57 24.21 -6.19
CA VAL A 32 15.63 22.75 -6.07
C VAL A 32 15.18 22.29 -4.68
N PHE A 33 15.57 23.00 -3.63
CA PHE A 33 15.12 22.71 -2.25
C PHE A 33 13.61 22.85 -2.11
N LEU A 34 13.00 23.90 -2.66
CA LEU A 34 11.55 24.11 -2.64
C LEU A 34 10.82 23.02 -3.43
N LEU A 35 11.31 22.64 -4.61
CA LEU A 35 10.77 21.56 -5.42
C LEU A 35 10.86 20.22 -4.66
N TYR A 36 12.01 19.92 -4.04
CA TYR A 36 12.17 18.73 -3.22
C TYR A 36 11.19 18.71 -2.04
N ARG A 37 11.04 19.83 -1.32
CA ARG A 37 10.11 19.98 -0.21
C ARG A 37 8.66 19.81 -0.66
N LEU A 38 8.28 20.40 -1.80
CA LEU A 38 6.95 20.27 -2.37
C LEU A 38 6.64 18.80 -2.70
N VAL A 39 7.53 18.13 -3.44
CA VAL A 39 7.33 16.73 -3.83
C VAL A 39 7.37 15.80 -2.63
N SER A 40 8.26 16.02 -1.65
CA SER A 40 8.33 15.20 -0.44
C SER A 40 7.09 15.36 0.46
N SER A 41 6.37 16.47 0.36
CA SER A 41 5.11 16.70 1.06
C SER A 41 3.96 15.87 0.49
N PHE A 42 3.90 15.73 -0.83
CA PHE A 42 2.89 14.91 -1.52
C PHE A 42 3.24 13.43 -1.59
N VAL A 43 4.53 13.11 -1.55
CA VAL A 43 5.06 11.77 -1.76
C VAL A 43 5.93 11.40 -0.57
N LYS A 44 5.42 10.54 0.35
CA LYS A 44 6.23 9.89 1.40
C LYS A 44 6.79 8.57 0.86
N PRO A 45 7.87 8.58 0.06
CA PRO A 45 8.36 7.37 -0.57
C PRO A 45 9.07 6.49 0.47
N ARG A 46 8.74 5.20 0.50
CA ARG A 46 9.43 4.18 1.29
C ARG A 46 10.10 3.17 0.36
N GLY A 47 11.26 2.66 0.74
CA GLY A 47 11.97 1.59 0.01
C GLY A 47 12.68 2.04 -1.27
N LYS A 48 12.62 1.21 -2.33
CA LYS A 48 13.33 1.42 -3.61
C LYS A 48 12.89 2.69 -4.34
N ILE A 49 11.61 3.05 -4.23
CA ILE A 49 11.05 4.27 -4.84
C ILE A 49 11.68 5.53 -4.22
N ALA A 50 11.91 5.54 -2.90
CA ALA A 50 12.62 6.64 -2.24
C ALA A 50 14.02 6.86 -2.79
N ARG A 51 14.69 5.77 -3.19
CA ARG A 51 16.02 5.83 -3.81
C ARG A 51 15.94 6.41 -5.22
N MET A 52 14.98 5.96 -6.05
CA MET A 52 14.79 6.48 -7.41
C MET A 52 14.42 7.97 -7.39
N VAL A 53 13.52 8.39 -6.51
CA VAL A 53 13.16 9.80 -6.34
C VAL A 53 14.38 10.62 -5.91
N ARG A 54 15.18 10.16 -4.96
CA ARG A 54 16.42 10.84 -4.56
C ARG A 54 17.44 10.95 -5.69
N VAL A 55 17.60 9.90 -6.50
CA VAL A 55 18.50 9.91 -7.65
C VAL A 55 18.01 10.91 -8.72
N ALA A 56 16.69 10.92 -9.02
CA ALA A 56 16.11 11.86 -9.97
C ALA A 56 16.28 13.32 -9.52
N PHE A 57 16.03 13.61 -8.22
CA PHE A 57 16.29 14.96 -7.67
C PHE A 57 17.78 15.27 -7.60
N GLY A 58 18.64 14.30 -7.35
CA GLY A 58 20.09 14.46 -7.40
C GLY A 58 20.58 14.83 -8.82
N ALA A 59 20.04 14.15 -9.85
CA ALA A 59 20.34 14.50 -11.24
C ALA A 59 19.83 15.89 -11.61
N LEU A 60 18.61 16.25 -11.20
CA LEU A 60 18.07 17.59 -11.39
C LEU A 60 18.93 18.65 -10.69
N TYR A 61 19.40 18.36 -9.47
CA TYR A 61 20.27 19.25 -8.71
C TYR A 61 21.59 19.51 -9.45
N VAL A 62 22.24 18.44 -9.95
CA VAL A 62 23.47 18.56 -10.76
C VAL A 62 23.22 19.38 -12.02
N MET A 63 22.10 19.16 -12.70
CA MET A 63 21.75 19.87 -13.91
C MET A 63 21.53 21.37 -13.65
N VAL A 64 20.89 21.72 -12.53
CA VAL A 64 20.69 23.13 -12.11
C VAL A 64 22.02 23.79 -11.75
N ILE A 65 22.95 23.07 -11.10
CA ILE A 65 24.30 23.58 -10.83
C ILE A 65 25.06 23.86 -12.15
N LEU A 66 25.02 22.92 -13.11
CA LEU A 66 25.66 23.10 -14.41
C LEU A 66 25.10 24.33 -15.15
N LEU A 67 23.77 24.52 -15.09
CA LEU A 67 23.14 25.72 -15.66
C LEU A 67 23.63 26.99 -14.97
N ALA A 68 23.72 27.02 -13.63
CA ALA A 68 24.23 28.14 -12.87
C ALA A 68 25.68 28.49 -13.25
N VAL A 69 26.53 27.46 -13.45
CA VAL A 69 27.93 27.62 -13.89
C VAL A 69 27.99 28.19 -15.33
N MET A 70 27.10 27.71 -16.23
CA MET A 70 27.02 28.24 -17.61
C MET A 70 26.59 29.68 -17.61
N LEU A 71 25.59 30.10 -16.84
CA LEU A 71 25.17 31.49 -16.71
C LEU A 71 26.29 32.39 -16.13
N ALA A 72 27.03 31.87 -15.16
CA ALA A 72 28.18 32.54 -14.60
C ALA A 72 29.31 32.72 -15.64
N ALA A 73 29.55 31.72 -16.51
CA ALA A 73 30.53 31.78 -17.58
C ALA A 73 30.13 32.80 -18.66
N GLU A 74 28.83 32.93 -18.98
CA GLU A 74 28.31 33.92 -19.89
C GLU A 74 28.57 35.36 -19.37
N HIS A 75 28.38 35.57 -18.07
CA HIS A 75 28.74 36.82 -17.41
C HIS A 75 30.25 37.13 -17.42
N LEU A 76 31.10 36.09 -17.55
CA LEU A 76 32.55 36.22 -17.71
C LEU A 76 32.96 36.60 -19.15
N GLY A 77 32.00 36.74 -20.08
CA GLY A 77 32.25 37.07 -21.46
C GLY A 77 32.50 35.87 -22.38
N TYR A 78 32.27 34.64 -21.88
CA TYR A 78 32.26 33.47 -22.77
C TYR A 78 30.90 33.42 -23.48
N ASP A 79 30.91 33.35 -24.80
CA ASP A 79 29.68 33.26 -25.58
C ASP A 79 29.06 31.84 -25.41
N MET A 80 28.16 31.74 -24.46
CA MET A 80 27.36 30.52 -24.18
C MET A 80 25.91 30.65 -24.67
N SER A 81 25.57 31.72 -25.41
CA SER A 81 24.18 32.06 -25.74
C SER A 81 23.42 30.96 -26.50
N GLY A 82 24.12 30.23 -27.37
CA GLY A 82 23.52 29.11 -28.11
C GLY A 82 23.24 27.85 -27.28
N ILE A 83 23.98 27.66 -26.21
CA ILE A 83 23.90 26.45 -25.37
C ILE A 83 23.04 26.67 -24.10
N SER A 84 23.11 27.90 -23.55
CA SER A 84 22.38 28.26 -22.32
C SER A 84 20.85 28.18 -22.53
N GLY A 85 20.32 28.64 -23.65
CA GLY A 85 18.89 28.53 -23.97
C GLY A 85 18.40 27.08 -24.03
N ILE A 86 19.17 26.17 -24.64
CA ILE A 86 18.84 24.75 -24.72
C ILE A 86 18.93 24.13 -23.33
N ALA A 87 19.94 24.46 -22.54
CA ALA A 87 20.12 23.93 -21.18
C ALA A 87 18.96 24.36 -20.27
N ILE A 88 18.52 25.63 -20.32
CA ILE A 88 17.35 26.13 -19.59
C ILE A 88 16.10 25.34 -20.00
N LEU A 89 15.87 25.17 -21.30
CA LEU A 89 14.71 24.41 -21.80
C LEU A 89 14.70 22.96 -21.27
N VAL A 90 15.84 22.28 -21.33
CA VAL A 90 15.97 20.89 -20.84
C VAL A 90 15.70 20.81 -19.34
N VAL A 91 16.18 21.77 -18.53
CA VAL A 91 15.90 21.82 -17.09
C VAL A 91 14.42 22.01 -16.83
N ILE A 92 13.76 22.95 -17.51
CA ILE A 92 12.33 23.25 -17.35
C ILE A 92 11.51 22.03 -17.76
N VAL A 93 11.76 21.43 -18.92
CA VAL A 93 11.04 20.26 -19.42
C VAL A 93 11.26 19.07 -18.50
N GLY A 94 12.48 18.82 -18.05
CA GLY A 94 12.80 17.76 -17.09
C GLY A 94 12.09 17.96 -15.75
N ALA A 95 12.04 19.17 -15.22
CA ALA A 95 11.33 19.50 -13.99
C ALA A 95 9.80 19.29 -14.13
N VAL A 96 9.22 19.72 -15.26
CA VAL A 96 7.80 19.53 -15.56
C VAL A 96 7.47 18.04 -15.67
N ILE A 97 8.27 17.28 -16.44
CA ILE A 97 8.08 15.83 -16.56
C ILE A 97 8.18 15.16 -15.17
N ALA A 98 9.21 15.48 -14.39
CA ALA A 98 9.38 14.91 -13.05
C ALA A 98 8.19 15.26 -12.13
N PHE A 99 7.73 16.52 -12.16
CA PHE A 99 6.60 16.98 -11.35
C PHE A 99 5.29 16.25 -11.69
N PHE A 100 5.01 16.05 -12.97
CA PHE A 100 3.78 15.37 -13.40
C PHE A 100 3.91 13.84 -13.38
N ALA A 101 5.06 13.26 -13.69
CA ALA A 101 5.21 11.80 -13.76
C ALA A 101 5.29 11.13 -12.39
N ILE A 102 5.95 11.75 -11.40
CA ILE A 102 6.16 11.14 -10.08
C ILE A 102 4.86 10.79 -9.34
N PRO A 103 3.82 11.65 -9.30
CA PRO A 103 2.54 11.33 -8.65
C PRO A 103 1.79 10.19 -9.33
N PHE A 104 2.00 9.97 -10.63
CA PHE A 104 1.35 8.93 -11.41
C PHE A 104 2.14 7.62 -11.47
N LEU A 105 3.31 7.55 -10.83
CA LEU A 105 4.01 6.27 -10.69
C LEU A 105 3.14 5.30 -9.88
N PRO A 106 2.71 4.19 -10.48
CA PRO A 106 1.85 3.23 -9.81
C PRO A 106 2.55 2.67 -8.57
N ARG A 107 1.86 2.73 -7.43
CA ARG A 107 2.32 2.17 -6.16
C ARG A 107 1.53 0.93 -5.87
N LEU A 108 2.24 -0.14 -5.58
CA LEU A 108 1.59 -1.35 -5.08
C LEU A 108 1.12 -1.10 -3.63
N PRO A 109 -0.15 -1.40 -3.30
CA PRO A 109 -0.71 -1.17 -1.97
C PRO A 109 -0.32 -2.26 -0.96
N PHE A 110 0.85 -2.88 -1.15
CA PHE A 110 1.37 -3.93 -0.27
C PHE A 110 2.90 -3.95 -0.27
N MET A 111 3.48 -4.62 0.72
CA MET A 111 4.91 -4.82 0.90
C MET A 111 5.27 -6.30 0.90
N ILE A 112 6.58 -6.59 0.80
CA ILE A 112 7.09 -7.95 1.01
C ILE A 112 6.78 -8.38 2.44
N GLY A 113 6.22 -9.57 2.60
CA GLY A 113 5.74 -10.12 3.86
C GLY A 113 4.24 -9.92 4.10
N ASP A 114 3.56 -9.05 3.35
CA ASP A 114 2.11 -8.88 3.47
C ASP A 114 1.36 -10.11 2.94
N THR A 115 0.26 -10.44 3.60
CA THR A 115 -0.73 -11.40 3.09
C THR A 115 -1.72 -10.67 2.22
N VAL A 116 -1.80 -11.08 0.96
CA VAL A 116 -2.67 -10.43 -0.04
C VAL A 116 -3.45 -11.44 -0.87
N THR A 117 -4.58 -11.01 -1.40
CA THR A 117 -5.27 -11.71 -2.49
C THR A 117 -5.20 -10.86 -3.74
N ILE A 118 -4.69 -11.43 -4.84
CA ILE A 118 -4.60 -10.80 -6.15
C ILE A 118 -5.25 -11.74 -7.16
N ARG A 119 -6.30 -11.30 -7.85
CA ARG A 119 -7.06 -12.12 -8.81
C ARG A 119 -7.50 -13.48 -8.24
N GLY A 120 -7.95 -13.49 -7.00
CA GLY A 120 -8.40 -14.72 -6.33
C GLY A 120 -7.27 -15.63 -5.80
N THR A 121 -5.99 -15.31 -6.07
CA THR A 121 -4.86 -16.03 -5.48
C THR A 121 -4.46 -15.38 -4.17
N MET A 122 -4.62 -16.09 -3.07
CA MET A 122 -4.21 -15.65 -1.73
C MET A 122 -2.82 -16.19 -1.39
N GLY A 123 -1.97 -15.32 -0.82
CA GLY A 123 -0.63 -15.73 -0.39
C GLY A 123 0.13 -14.59 0.28
N ILE A 124 1.33 -14.92 0.75
CA ILE A 124 2.28 -13.97 1.32
C ILE A 124 3.15 -13.44 0.18
N VAL A 125 3.35 -12.13 0.12
CA VAL A 125 4.25 -11.50 -0.86
C VAL A 125 5.69 -11.91 -0.53
N ASP A 126 6.26 -12.78 -1.36
CA ASP A 126 7.62 -13.29 -1.21
C ASP A 126 8.64 -12.30 -1.75
N SER A 127 8.40 -11.79 -2.96
CA SER A 127 9.29 -10.81 -3.59
C SER A 127 8.56 -9.92 -4.58
N ILE A 128 9.09 -8.71 -4.77
CA ILE A 128 8.61 -7.74 -5.75
C ILE A 128 9.79 -7.32 -6.61
N THR A 129 9.73 -7.61 -7.90
CA THR A 129 10.73 -7.18 -8.90
C THR A 129 10.15 -6.04 -9.74
N THR A 130 10.91 -5.57 -10.74
CA THR A 130 10.43 -4.54 -11.67
C THR A 130 9.27 -5.03 -12.53
N TYR A 131 9.24 -6.32 -12.87
CA TYR A 131 8.29 -6.88 -13.85
C TYR A 131 7.21 -7.75 -13.22
N GLN A 132 7.46 -8.34 -12.05
CA GLN A 132 6.57 -9.31 -11.43
C GLN A 132 6.57 -9.22 -9.91
N THR A 133 5.44 -9.58 -9.32
CA THR A 133 5.25 -9.86 -7.90
C THR A 133 5.14 -11.37 -7.72
N VAL A 134 5.84 -11.92 -6.74
CA VAL A 134 5.79 -13.36 -6.42
C VAL A 134 5.00 -13.52 -5.13
N LEU A 135 3.95 -14.33 -5.18
CA LEU A 135 3.19 -14.73 -4.00
C LEU A 135 3.56 -16.17 -3.62
N ARG A 136 3.78 -16.39 -2.34
CA ARG A 136 3.87 -17.74 -1.76
C ARG A 136 2.52 -18.09 -1.16
N THR A 137 1.82 -19.05 -1.75
CA THR A 137 0.54 -19.54 -1.26
C THR A 137 0.73 -20.38 0.00
N PHE A 138 -0.34 -20.57 0.79
CA PHE A 138 -0.26 -21.33 2.05
C PHE A 138 -0.01 -22.84 1.84
N ASP A 139 -0.22 -23.36 0.63
CA ASP A 139 0.15 -24.72 0.22
C ASP A 139 1.59 -24.80 -0.33
N GLY A 140 2.39 -23.73 -0.21
CA GLY A 140 3.82 -23.69 -0.54
C GLY A 140 4.15 -23.38 -1.99
N ARG A 141 3.18 -23.14 -2.88
CA ARG A 141 3.44 -22.79 -4.29
C ARG A 141 3.89 -21.34 -4.42
N LEU A 142 4.75 -21.08 -5.41
CA LEU A 142 5.11 -19.72 -5.82
C LEU A 142 4.30 -19.34 -7.07
N VAL A 143 3.54 -18.26 -6.96
CA VAL A 143 2.74 -17.71 -8.06
C VAL A 143 3.38 -16.42 -8.54
N TYR A 144 3.77 -16.39 -9.80
CA TYR A 144 4.42 -15.24 -10.44
C TYR A 144 3.36 -14.41 -11.18
N ILE A 145 3.11 -13.19 -10.73
CA ILE A 145 2.10 -12.31 -11.31
C ILE A 145 2.79 -11.10 -11.94
N PRO A 146 2.66 -10.85 -13.25
CA PRO A 146 3.20 -9.65 -13.88
C PRO A 146 2.65 -8.38 -13.21
N ASN A 147 3.51 -7.40 -12.94
CA ASN A 147 3.09 -6.17 -12.26
C ASN A 147 2.01 -5.38 -13.02
N MET A 148 1.98 -5.48 -14.33
CA MET A 148 0.90 -4.88 -15.15
C MET A 148 -0.48 -5.48 -14.81
N VAL A 149 -0.51 -6.79 -14.52
CA VAL A 149 -1.73 -7.49 -14.08
C VAL A 149 -2.10 -7.07 -12.66
N VAL A 150 -1.10 -6.99 -11.76
CA VAL A 150 -1.31 -6.55 -10.38
C VAL A 150 -1.92 -5.15 -10.34
N LEU A 151 -1.38 -4.21 -11.12
CA LEU A 151 -1.85 -2.81 -11.18
C LEU A 151 -3.27 -2.65 -11.74
N GLY A 152 -3.69 -3.58 -12.60
CA GLY A 152 -5.04 -3.60 -13.20
C GLY A 152 -6.04 -4.50 -12.47
N SER A 153 -5.70 -5.03 -11.29
CA SER A 153 -6.53 -5.99 -10.55
C SER A 153 -6.98 -5.45 -9.21
N ASP A 154 -8.07 -6.00 -8.70
CA ASP A 154 -8.46 -5.83 -7.30
C ASP A 154 -7.44 -6.51 -6.40
N ILE A 155 -7.00 -5.78 -5.38
CA ILE A 155 -6.02 -6.24 -4.41
C ILE A 155 -6.62 -6.13 -3.01
N GLN A 156 -6.72 -7.26 -2.32
CA GLN A 156 -7.10 -7.30 -0.91
C GLN A 156 -5.83 -7.50 -0.09
N ASN A 157 -5.48 -6.51 0.75
CA ASN A 157 -4.36 -6.61 1.68
C ASN A 157 -4.88 -6.83 3.10
N TYR A 158 -4.53 -7.99 3.66
CA TYR A 158 -4.97 -8.40 4.99
C TYR A 158 -4.01 -7.95 6.10
N SER A 159 -2.79 -7.52 5.78
CA SER A 159 -1.77 -7.17 6.77
C SER A 159 -1.80 -5.69 7.18
N THR A 160 -2.44 -4.82 6.40
CA THR A 160 -2.43 -3.37 6.67
C THR A 160 -3.44 -2.91 7.71
N VAL A 161 -4.43 -3.73 8.03
CA VAL A 161 -5.48 -3.40 9.01
C VAL A 161 -5.14 -4.00 10.37
N PRO A 162 -5.26 -3.23 11.47
CA PRO A 162 -4.94 -3.73 12.80
C PRO A 162 -5.98 -4.73 13.33
N VAL A 163 -7.25 -4.54 12.95
CA VAL A 163 -8.36 -5.40 13.39
C VAL A 163 -9.15 -5.91 12.19
N ARG A 164 -9.72 -7.10 12.32
CA ARG A 164 -10.54 -7.74 11.29
C ARG A 164 -11.80 -8.32 11.87
N ARG A 165 -12.86 -8.31 11.06
CA ARG A 165 -14.12 -8.94 11.43
C ARG A 165 -14.07 -10.43 11.13
N VAL A 166 -14.55 -11.21 12.06
CA VAL A 166 -14.85 -12.62 11.92
C VAL A 166 -16.35 -12.78 11.70
N ASP A 167 -16.73 -13.43 10.61
CA ASP A 167 -18.09 -13.70 10.22
C ASP A 167 -18.34 -15.21 10.40
N LEU A 168 -19.30 -15.56 11.26
CA LEU A 168 -19.63 -16.94 11.63
C LEU A 168 -21.07 -17.23 11.27
N THR A 169 -21.29 -18.18 10.38
CA THR A 169 -22.64 -18.57 9.98
C THR A 169 -23.04 -19.88 10.67
N VAL A 170 -24.18 -19.85 11.34
CA VAL A 170 -24.81 -21.02 11.97
C VAL A 170 -26.20 -21.20 11.38
N GLN A 171 -26.60 -22.45 11.14
CA GLN A 171 -27.93 -22.78 10.67
C GLN A 171 -28.66 -23.60 11.73
N LEU A 172 -29.90 -23.20 12.04
CA LEU A 172 -30.80 -23.82 13.00
C LEU A 172 -32.08 -24.26 12.30
N HIS A 173 -32.78 -25.22 12.89
CA HIS A 173 -34.15 -25.54 12.40
C HIS A 173 -35.13 -24.44 12.83
N ILE A 174 -36.14 -24.18 12.03
CA ILE A 174 -37.19 -23.18 12.31
C ILE A 174 -37.98 -23.55 13.59
N THR A 175 -37.99 -24.85 13.95
CA THR A 175 -38.64 -25.38 15.15
C THR A 175 -37.88 -25.11 16.42
N ASP A 176 -36.61 -24.72 16.32
CA ASP A 176 -35.74 -24.46 17.46
C ASP A 176 -36.01 -23.08 18.06
N ASP A 177 -35.57 -22.89 19.31
CA ASP A 177 -35.59 -21.55 19.92
C ASP A 177 -34.51 -20.68 19.35
N ILE A 178 -34.86 -19.89 18.33
CA ILE A 178 -33.96 -18.96 17.64
C ILE A 178 -33.42 -17.89 18.59
N ALA A 179 -34.20 -17.44 19.58
CA ALA A 179 -33.77 -16.43 20.54
C ALA A 179 -32.68 -17.00 21.46
N LEU A 180 -32.85 -18.23 21.95
CA LEU A 180 -31.85 -18.95 22.69
C LEU A 180 -30.59 -19.20 21.84
N GLY A 181 -30.74 -19.64 20.61
CA GLY A 181 -29.62 -19.84 19.67
C GLY A 181 -28.78 -18.57 19.47
N LYS A 182 -29.42 -17.42 19.28
CA LYS A 182 -28.74 -16.11 19.21
C LYS A 182 -27.97 -15.80 20.50
N GLN A 183 -28.57 -16.03 21.66
CA GLN A 183 -27.96 -15.74 22.95
C GLN A 183 -26.76 -16.65 23.20
N LEU A 184 -26.83 -17.93 22.85
CA LEU A 184 -25.72 -18.89 22.99
C LEU A 184 -24.55 -18.50 22.08
N CYS A 185 -24.81 -18.14 20.83
CA CYS A 185 -23.78 -17.66 19.91
C CYS A 185 -23.14 -16.36 20.43
N LEU A 186 -23.93 -15.41 20.92
CA LEU A 186 -23.42 -14.16 21.46
C LEU A 186 -22.55 -14.38 22.71
N SER A 187 -23.00 -15.22 23.63
CA SER A 187 -22.24 -15.55 24.84
C SER A 187 -20.93 -16.28 24.52
N ALA A 188 -20.94 -17.21 23.55
CA ALA A 188 -19.73 -17.90 23.11
C ALA A 188 -18.70 -16.93 22.50
N MET A 189 -19.13 -15.94 21.72
CA MET A 189 -18.24 -14.91 21.19
C MET A 189 -17.71 -13.98 22.28
N SER A 190 -18.56 -13.56 23.21
CA SER A 190 -18.17 -12.65 24.31
C SER A 190 -17.28 -13.32 25.37
N ALA A 191 -17.22 -14.64 25.41
CA ALA A 191 -16.39 -15.40 26.33
C ALA A 191 -14.92 -15.55 25.86
N ASP A 192 -14.60 -15.22 24.63
CA ASP A 192 -13.23 -15.30 24.09
C ASP A 192 -12.53 -13.96 24.27
N ASP A 193 -11.47 -13.91 25.07
CA ASP A 193 -10.69 -12.69 25.38
C ASP A 193 -10.08 -12.00 24.16
N ARG A 194 -10.00 -12.68 23.03
CA ARG A 194 -9.49 -12.13 21.77
C ARG A 194 -10.53 -11.31 21.01
N VAL A 195 -11.81 -11.48 21.36
CA VAL A 195 -12.90 -10.70 20.78
C VAL A 195 -12.94 -9.33 21.41
N LEU A 196 -12.95 -8.29 20.58
CA LEU A 196 -12.96 -6.91 21.04
C LEU A 196 -14.36 -6.54 21.60
N GLU A 197 -14.37 -5.74 22.67
CA GLU A 197 -15.60 -5.19 23.22
C GLU A 197 -16.19 -4.06 22.37
N ASP A 198 -15.35 -3.34 21.65
CA ASP A 198 -15.76 -2.26 20.75
C ASP A 198 -15.05 -2.42 19.39
N PRO A 199 -15.77 -2.67 18.31
CA PRO A 199 -17.23 -2.90 18.21
C PRO A 199 -17.67 -4.20 18.87
N ALA A 200 -18.76 -4.15 19.63
CA ALA A 200 -19.30 -5.30 20.35
C ALA A 200 -19.74 -6.44 19.40
N PRO A 201 -19.60 -7.71 19.81
CA PRO A 201 -20.12 -8.83 19.03
C PRO A 201 -21.63 -8.76 18.87
N ALA A 202 -22.13 -9.19 17.71
CA ALA A 202 -23.55 -9.15 17.38
C ALA A 202 -23.97 -10.42 16.62
N VAL A 203 -25.25 -10.82 16.78
CA VAL A 203 -25.85 -11.94 16.05
C VAL A 203 -27.12 -11.52 15.37
N PHE A 204 -27.20 -11.75 14.06
CA PHE A 204 -28.33 -11.38 13.21
C PHE A 204 -28.93 -12.61 12.55
N VAL A 205 -30.25 -12.59 12.32
CA VAL A 205 -30.90 -13.52 11.41
C VAL A 205 -30.72 -12.97 10.00
N THR A 206 -30.11 -13.75 9.12
CA THR A 206 -29.82 -13.31 7.74
C THR A 206 -30.73 -13.92 6.68
N GLY A 207 -31.39 -15.01 7.03
CA GLY A 207 -32.32 -15.67 6.11
C GLY A 207 -33.13 -16.77 6.78
N MET A 208 -34.25 -17.11 6.14
CA MET A 208 -35.09 -18.21 6.54
C MET A 208 -35.56 -18.90 5.26
N GLU A 209 -35.10 -20.12 5.05
CA GLU A 209 -35.42 -20.90 3.84
C GLU A 209 -35.65 -22.37 4.19
N THR A 210 -36.69 -22.96 3.63
CA THR A 210 -36.96 -24.42 3.68
C THR A 210 -36.86 -25.02 5.10
N GLY A 211 -37.41 -24.32 6.11
CA GLY A 211 -37.36 -24.79 7.49
C GLY A 211 -36.04 -24.58 8.23
N ILE A 212 -35.12 -23.82 7.64
CA ILE A 212 -33.82 -23.48 8.22
C ILE A 212 -33.73 -21.98 8.43
N VAL A 213 -33.22 -21.57 9.59
CA VAL A 213 -32.91 -20.17 9.92
C VAL A 213 -31.40 -20.00 9.96
N SER A 214 -30.89 -19.06 9.19
CA SER A 214 -29.47 -18.71 9.15
C SER A 214 -29.16 -17.58 10.13
N LEU A 215 -28.27 -17.81 11.06
CA LEU A 215 -27.72 -16.80 11.97
C LEU A 215 -26.32 -16.40 11.49
N LEU A 216 -26.03 -15.11 11.54
CA LEU A 216 -24.71 -14.53 11.27
C LEU A 216 -24.20 -13.87 12.53
N GLY A 217 -23.18 -14.48 13.15
CA GLY A 217 -22.41 -13.90 14.22
C GLY A 217 -21.28 -13.05 13.66
N LEU A 218 -21.14 -11.85 14.18
CA LEU A 218 -20.11 -10.88 13.79
C LEU A 218 -19.33 -10.48 15.03
N CYS A 219 -18.01 -10.59 14.99
CA CYS A 219 -17.14 -10.04 16.03
C CYS A 219 -15.85 -9.49 15.42
N TRP A 220 -15.17 -8.62 16.16
CA TRP A 220 -13.92 -8.02 15.75
C TRP A 220 -12.79 -8.56 16.60
N VAL A 221 -11.64 -8.83 15.97
CA VAL A 221 -10.45 -9.38 16.61
C VAL A 221 -9.19 -8.71 16.05
N ASN A 222 -8.08 -8.79 16.78
CA ASN A 222 -6.80 -8.37 16.23
C ASN A 222 -6.45 -9.22 15.00
N ASN A 223 -5.86 -8.58 14.00
CA ASN A 223 -5.54 -9.24 12.74
C ASN A 223 -4.64 -10.47 12.90
N ALA A 224 -3.71 -10.43 13.86
CA ALA A 224 -2.81 -11.55 14.15
C ALA A 224 -3.54 -12.81 14.66
N ASP A 225 -4.66 -12.61 15.36
CA ASP A 225 -5.42 -13.67 16.01
C ASP A 225 -6.59 -14.19 15.16
N TRP A 226 -6.79 -13.60 13.98
CA TRP A 226 -8.02 -13.79 13.18
C TRP A 226 -8.31 -15.27 12.88
N PHE A 227 -7.34 -16.02 12.36
CA PHE A 227 -7.53 -17.45 12.03
C PHE A 227 -7.75 -18.30 13.27
N ALA A 228 -6.93 -18.10 14.31
CA ALA A 228 -7.01 -18.87 15.54
C ALA A 228 -8.32 -18.61 16.29
N THR A 229 -8.79 -17.36 16.29
CA THR A 229 -10.06 -17.01 16.93
C THR A 229 -11.25 -17.52 16.13
N GLN A 230 -11.21 -17.42 14.78
CA GLN A 230 -12.27 -17.97 13.95
C GLN A 230 -12.47 -19.48 14.20
N ASP A 231 -11.39 -20.25 14.22
CA ASP A 231 -11.44 -21.70 14.50
C ASP A 231 -12.01 -21.98 15.89
N ALA A 232 -11.47 -21.32 16.92
CA ALA A 232 -11.92 -21.50 18.30
C ALA A 232 -13.39 -21.12 18.50
N LEU A 233 -13.86 -20.05 17.87
CA LEU A 233 -15.24 -19.60 17.96
C LEU A 233 -16.21 -20.59 17.27
N ILE A 234 -15.84 -21.15 16.12
CA ILE A 234 -16.66 -22.21 15.48
C ILE A 234 -16.87 -23.39 16.44
N VAL A 235 -15.77 -23.84 17.06
CA VAL A 235 -15.84 -24.97 18.00
C VAL A 235 -16.65 -24.63 19.26
N SER A 236 -16.42 -23.44 19.85
CA SER A 236 -17.13 -23.02 21.06
C SER A 236 -18.62 -22.79 20.81
N MET A 237 -19.00 -22.20 19.69
CA MET A 237 -20.39 -22.02 19.30
C MET A 237 -21.08 -23.36 19.02
N ALA A 238 -20.43 -24.27 18.30
CA ALA A 238 -20.96 -25.62 18.06
C ALA A 238 -21.18 -26.36 19.35
N LYS A 239 -20.25 -26.26 20.29
CA LYS A 239 -20.40 -26.88 21.62
C LYS A 239 -21.56 -26.26 22.41
N ALA A 240 -21.63 -24.92 22.47
CA ALA A 240 -22.69 -24.22 23.20
C ALA A 240 -24.09 -24.56 22.67
N LEU A 241 -24.24 -24.78 21.37
CA LEU A 241 -25.49 -25.17 20.75
C LEU A 241 -25.83 -26.64 20.99
N ASN A 242 -24.84 -27.54 20.89
CA ASN A 242 -25.06 -28.98 21.11
C ASN A 242 -25.33 -29.35 22.59
N ASP A 243 -24.81 -28.56 23.53
CA ASP A 243 -25.01 -28.79 24.97
C ASP A 243 -26.42 -28.34 25.44
N ASN A 244 -27.26 -27.78 24.55
CA ASN A 244 -28.60 -27.28 24.84
C ASN A 244 -29.67 -28.04 24.03
N ASP A 245 -30.60 -28.67 24.71
CA ASP A 245 -31.67 -29.50 24.09
C ASP A 245 -32.67 -28.65 23.26
N GLY A 246 -32.74 -27.34 23.46
CA GLY A 246 -33.65 -26.43 22.76
C GLY A 246 -33.19 -25.98 21.40
N VAL A 247 -31.96 -26.27 20.98
CA VAL A 247 -31.36 -25.82 19.75
C VAL A 247 -30.46 -26.90 19.18
N GLN A 248 -30.70 -27.30 17.93
CA GLN A 248 -29.85 -28.27 17.25
C GLN A 248 -29.29 -27.66 15.97
N PRO A 249 -27.95 -27.50 15.85
CA PRO A 249 -27.35 -26.98 14.62
C PRO A 249 -27.63 -27.96 13.47
N VAL A 250 -28.01 -27.41 12.32
CA VAL A 250 -28.22 -28.21 11.11
C VAL A 250 -26.89 -28.71 10.61
N VAL A 251 -26.64 -30.00 10.78
CA VAL A 251 -25.52 -30.66 10.13
C VAL A 251 -25.85 -30.77 8.65
N ARG A 252 -25.14 -30.04 7.80
CA ARG A 252 -25.25 -30.19 6.36
C ARG A 252 -24.70 -31.57 6.01
N GLU A 253 -25.60 -32.57 5.86
CA GLU A 253 -25.21 -33.84 5.27
C GLU A 253 -24.65 -33.51 3.87
N LEU A 254 -23.34 -33.73 3.69
CA LEU A 254 -22.75 -33.83 2.38
C LEU A 254 -23.41 -35.05 1.70
N ASN A 255 -24.51 -34.82 0.99
CA ASN A 255 -25.05 -35.78 0.05
C ASN A 255 -23.96 -35.98 -1.02
N VAL A 256 -22.99 -36.84 -0.72
CA VAL A 256 -22.12 -37.43 -1.71
C VAL A 256 -23.01 -38.41 -2.51
N ASN A 257 -23.76 -37.84 -3.45
CA ASN A 257 -24.46 -38.61 -4.46
C ASN A 257 -23.35 -39.17 -5.40
N THR A 258 -22.62 -40.16 -4.87
CA THR A 258 -21.84 -41.07 -5.66
C THR A 258 -22.82 -41.92 -6.45
N ARG A 259 -23.34 -41.41 -7.56
CA ARG A 259 -23.86 -42.28 -8.61
C ARG A 259 -22.69 -43.05 -9.17
N LEU A 260 -22.30 -44.12 -8.47
CA LEU A 260 -21.66 -45.25 -9.11
C LEU A 260 -22.67 -45.76 -10.14
N ARG A 261 -22.49 -45.48 -11.40
CA ARG A 261 -23.14 -46.20 -12.47
C ARG A 261 -22.65 -47.65 -12.33
N PRO A 262 -23.54 -48.61 -12.15
CA PRO A 262 -23.13 -49.99 -12.27
C PRO A 262 -22.90 -50.25 -13.79
N GLY A 263 -21.70 -50.63 -14.12
CA GLY A 263 -21.28 -51.39 -15.28
C GLY A 263 -21.59 -50.81 -16.65
N ASP A 264 -20.54 -50.39 -17.38
CA ASP A 264 -20.31 -50.80 -18.77
C ASP A 264 -18.82 -51.11 -18.92
#